data_feddea88c9876edef8bd0be3fd4d1771
#
_entry.id   feddea88c9876edef8bd0be3fd4d1771
#
_cell.length_a   1.000
_cell.length_b   1.000
_cell.length_c   1.000
_cell.angle_alpha   90.00
_cell.angle_beta   90.00
_cell.angle_gamma   90.00
#
_symmetry.space_group_name_H-M   'P 1'
#
loop_
_entity.id
_entity.type
_entity.pdbx_description
1 polymer ?
#
loop_
_entity_poly.entity_id
_entity_poly.type
_entity_poly.pdbx_seq_one_letter_code
_entity_poly.pdbx_strand_id
1 'polypeptide(L)'
;SSKRIGALVVSDDGVTVVGMFSERDIVRELGKRGIGCMSDCVADLMTRNVSTCVQGDTADAVLMKMTEGRFRHLPVLDDGKLVGLISIGDVVNARLSEMSMEKEALEGMIKGF
;
A
#
# COMPACT_ATOMS: atom_id res chain seq x y z
N SER A 1 -3.38 -17.47 10.28
CA SER A 1 -4.19 -16.76 9.32
C SER A 1 -3.87 -17.21 7.91
N SER A 2 -4.89 -17.44 7.11
CA SER A 2 -4.73 -17.78 5.72
C SER A 2 -4.31 -16.59 4.85
N LYS A 3 -4.30 -15.40 5.40
CA LYS A 3 -3.95 -14.18 4.66
C LYS A 3 -2.45 -14.11 4.42
N ARG A 4 -2.08 -13.87 3.18
CA ARG A 4 -0.70 -13.58 2.84
C ARG A 4 -0.45 -12.11 3.07
N ILE A 5 0.51 -11.80 3.93
CA ILE A 5 0.90 -10.44 4.21
C ILE A 5 2.24 -10.19 3.52
N GLY A 6 2.21 -9.43 2.42
CA GLY A 6 3.41 -9.11 1.65
C GLY A 6 4.21 -7.93 2.20
N ALA A 7 3.63 -7.18 3.14
CA ALA A 7 4.27 -6.01 3.73
C ALA A 7 3.74 -5.75 5.14
N LEU A 8 4.59 -5.15 5.97
CA LEU A 8 4.26 -4.75 7.34
C LEU A 8 4.67 -3.30 7.54
N VAL A 9 3.83 -2.56 8.26
CA VAL A 9 4.16 -1.20 8.71
C VAL A 9 4.95 -1.30 10.00
N VAL A 10 6.07 -0.59 10.08
CA VAL A 10 6.91 -0.57 11.27
C VAL A 10 6.66 0.72 12.06
N SER A 11 6.40 0.57 13.35
CA SER A 11 6.11 1.70 14.23
C SER A 11 6.64 1.39 15.64
N ASP A 12 7.16 2.42 16.31
CA ASP A 12 7.62 2.30 17.70
C ASP A 12 6.47 2.54 18.69
N ASP A 13 5.49 3.35 18.30
CA ASP A 13 4.41 3.78 19.19
C ASP A 13 3.01 3.29 18.76
N GLY A 14 2.93 2.59 17.65
CA GLY A 14 1.67 2.09 17.10
C GLY A 14 0.87 3.10 16.27
N VAL A 15 1.32 4.35 16.18
CA VAL A 15 0.61 5.39 15.42
C VAL A 15 1.49 6.10 14.39
N THR A 16 2.79 6.19 14.63
CA THR A 16 3.73 6.87 13.72
C THR A 16 4.46 5.85 12.87
N VAL A 17 4.44 6.04 11.55
CA VAL A 17 5.13 5.15 10.62
C VAL A 17 6.60 5.52 10.57
N VAL A 18 7.48 4.60 10.96
CA VAL A 18 8.94 4.79 10.87
C VAL A 18 9.54 4.03 9.70
N GLY A 19 8.84 3.05 9.15
CA GLY A 19 9.32 2.31 7.99
C GLY A 19 8.29 1.31 7.49
N MET A 20 8.65 0.67 6.37
CA MET A 20 7.91 -0.44 5.79
C MET A 20 8.86 -1.63 5.63
N PHE A 21 8.34 -2.82 5.91
CA PHE A 21 9.09 -4.06 5.76
C PHE A 21 8.27 -5.01 4.89
N SER A 22 8.86 -5.51 3.81
CA SER A 22 8.16 -6.36 2.84
C SER A 22 9.02 -7.54 2.42
N GLU A 23 8.40 -8.48 1.72
CA GLU A 23 9.12 -9.60 1.10
C GLU A 23 10.22 -9.07 0.17
N ARG A 24 9.96 -7.96 -0.52
CA ARG A 24 10.92 -7.32 -1.41
C ARG A 24 12.18 -6.91 -0.65
N ASP A 25 12.05 -6.39 0.56
CA ASP A 25 13.19 -5.99 1.39
C ASP A 25 14.06 -7.20 1.72
N ILE A 26 13.44 -8.32 2.06
CA ILE A 26 14.14 -9.56 2.35
C ILE A 26 14.90 -10.05 1.12
N VAL A 27 14.23 -10.11 -0.02
CA VAL A 27 14.85 -10.58 -1.29
C VAL A 27 16.01 -9.68 -1.68
N ARG A 28 15.83 -8.36 -1.56
CA ARG A 28 16.89 -7.40 -1.89
C ARG A 28 18.12 -7.60 -1.03
N GLU A 29 17.95 -7.77 0.27
CA GLU A 29 19.06 -7.94 1.19
C GLU A 29 19.72 -9.32 1.06
N LEU A 30 18.94 -10.36 0.78
CA LEU A 30 19.51 -11.68 0.48
C LEU A 30 20.40 -11.62 -0.76
N GLY A 31 20.00 -10.86 -1.78
CA GLY A 31 20.78 -10.66 -2.99
C GLY A 31 22.08 -9.91 -2.75
N LYS A 32 22.10 -8.96 -1.82
CA LYS A 32 23.27 -8.13 -1.52
C LYS A 32 24.22 -8.77 -0.51
N ARG A 33 23.68 -9.38 0.55
CA ARG A 33 24.49 -9.79 1.71
C ARG A 33 24.39 -11.29 2.00
N GLY A 34 23.58 -12.01 1.23
CA GLY A 34 23.37 -13.44 1.44
C GLY A 34 22.60 -13.71 2.73
N ILE A 35 22.66 -14.97 3.18
CA ILE A 35 21.85 -15.43 4.32
C ILE A 35 22.20 -14.75 5.64
N GLY A 36 23.35 -14.09 5.73
CA GLY A 36 23.76 -13.35 6.92
C GLY A 36 22.78 -12.27 7.32
N CYS A 37 22.02 -11.69 6.36
CA CYS A 37 21.04 -10.64 6.67
C CYS A 37 19.87 -11.16 7.51
N MET A 38 19.66 -12.48 7.55
CA MET A 38 18.54 -13.06 8.28
C MET A 38 18.64 -12.90 9.80
N SER A 39 19.81 -12.57 10.29
CA SER A 39 19.98 -12.29 11.72
C SER A 39 19.83 -10.80 12.07
N ASP A 40 19.59 -9.94 11.07
CA ASP A 40 19.42 -8.51 11.30
C ASP A 40 18.05 -8.20 11.90
N CYS A 41 17.98 -7.06 12.60
CA CYS A 41 16.71 -6.52 13.08
C CYS A 41 15.89 -5.96 11.90
N VAL A 42 14.58 -5.87 12.08
CA VAL A 42 13.67 -5.25 11.11
C VAL A 42 14.13 -3.82 10.78
N ALA A 43 14.60 -3.08 11.78
CA ALA A 43 15.08 -1.71 11.59
C ALA A 43 16.23 -1.61 10.57
N ASP A 44 17.04 -2.66 10.46
CA ASP A 44 18.16 -2.70 9.52
C ASP A 44 17.74 -3.08 8.10
N LEU A 45 16.60 -3.75 7.97
CA LEU A 45 16.11 -4.27 6.69
C LEU A 45 15.01 -3.42 6.08
N MET A 46 14.25 -2.69 6.90
CA MET A 46 13.07 -1.96 6.46
C MET A 46 13.40 -0.77 5.55
N THR A 47 12.41 -0.38 4.74
CA THR A 47 12.46 0.85 3.97
C THR A 47 12.05 2.00 4.88
N ARG A 48 12.88 3.02 5.01
CA ARG A 48 12.63 4.18 5.89
C ARG A 48 11.96 5.35 5.18
N ASN A 49 12.24 5.51 3.90
CA ASN A 49 11.65 6.60 3.11
C ASN A 49 10.30 6.13 2.57
N VAL A 50 9.30 6.16 3.44
CA VAL A 50 7.99 5.56 3.18
C VAL A 50 7.06 6.55 2.48
N SER A 51 6.48 6.13 1.36
CA SER A 51 5.36 6.85 0.75
C SER A 51 4.07 6.48 1.48
N THR A 52 3.21 7.47 1.69
CA THR A 52 1.96 7.30 2.43
C THR A 52 0.81 7.92 1.65
N CYS A 53 -0.41 7.64 2.07
CA CYS A 53 -1.60 8.29 1.56
C CYS A 53 -2.54 8.66 2.70
N VAL A 54 -3.58 9.44 2.40
CA VAL A 54 -4.60 9.83 3.37
C VAL A 54 -5.96 9.34 2.88
N GLN A 55 -6.93 9.27 3.79
CA GLN A 55 -8.27 8.77 3.46
C GLN A 55 -8.99 9.57 2.38
N GLY A 56 -8.65 10.85 2.24
CA GLY A 56 -9.24 11.70 1.20
C GLY A 56 -8.61 11.56 -0.18
N ASP A 57 -7.52 10.80 -0.32
CA ASP A 57 -6.87 10.60 -1.61
C ASP A 57 -7.76 9.74 -2.52
N THR A 58 -7.78 10.06 -3.81
CA THR A 58 -8.52 9.27 -4.78
C THR A 58 -7.81 7.96 -5.08
N ALA A 59 -8.57 6.96 -5.55
CA ALA A 59 -7.98 5.69 -5.98
C ALA A 59 -6.93 5.90 -7.08
N ASP A 60 -7.20 6.81 -8.03
CA ASP A 60 -6.25 7.12 -9.10
C ASP A 60 -4.95 7.73 -8.55
N ALA A 61 -5.04 8.64 -7.58
CA ALA A 61 -3.87 9.25 -6.97
C ALA A 61 -3.02 8.23 -6.21
N VAL A 62 -3.67 7.34 -5.47
CA VAL A 62 -2.98 6.28 -4.73
C VAL A 62 -2.31 5.30 -5.69
N LEU A 63 -3.03 4.90 -6.73
CA LEU A 63 -2.50 3.98 -7.75
C LEU A 63 -1.27 4.58 -8.45
N MET A 64 -1.29 5.88 -8.71
CA MET A 64 -0.15 6.57 -9.31
C MET A 64 1.07 6.52 -8.40
N LYS A 65 0.90 6.77 -7.10
CA LYS A 65 2.00 6.64 -6.12
C LYS A 65 2.57 5.23 -6.09
N MET A 66 1.71 4.23 -6.11
CA MET A 66 2.13 2.83 -6.12
C MET A 66 2.90 2.48 -7.39
N THR A 67 2.43 2.96 -8.53
CA THR A 67 3.05 2.70 -9.83
C THR A 67 4.41 3.38 -9.93
N GLU A 68 4.50 4.65 -9.59
CA GLU A 68 5.75 5.42 -9.68
C GLU A 68 6.80 4.88 -8.72
N GLY A 69 6.40 4.53 -7.49
CA GLY A 69 7.32 4.03 -6.47
C GLY A 69 7.52 2.53 -6.51
N ARG A 70 6.75 1.82 -7.33
CA ARG A 70 6.73 0.36 -7.40
C ARG A 70 6.38 -0.27 -6.06
N PHE A 71 5.46 0.35 -5.34
CA PHE A 71 4.94 -0.16 -4.07
C PHE A 71 3.64 -0.90 -4.32
N ARG A 72 3.42 -1.97 -3.57
CA ARG A 72 2.16 -2.72 -3.59
C ARG A 72 1.27 -2.41 -2.39
N HIS A 73 1.81 -1.66 -1.44
CA HIS A 73 1.12 -1.29 -0.21
C HIS A 73 1.52 0.12 0.18
N LEU A 74 0.58 0.88 0.71
CA LEU A 74 0.84 2.21 1.28
C LEU A 74 0.16 2.31 2.63
N PRO A 75 0.86 2.84 3.65
CA PRO A 75 0.20 3.21 4.89
C PRO A 75 -0.77 4.34 4.67
N VAL A 76 -1.94 4.25 5.29
CA VAL A 76 -2.95 5.30 5.26
C VAL A 76 -2.86 6.08 6.56
N LEU A 77 -2.70 7.40 6.45
CA LEU A 77 -2.57 8.28 7.60
C LEU A 77 -3.81 9.17 7.73
N ASP A 78 -4.14 9.51 8.97
CA ASP A 78 -5.13 10.52 9.30
C ASP A 78 -4.50 11.44 10.34
N ASP A 79 -4.35 12.71 10.00
CA ASP A 79 -3.66 13.69 10.84
C ASP A 79 -2.27 13.21 11.28
N GLY A 80 -1.53 12.63 10.34
CA GLY A 80 -0.19 12.11 10.57
C GLY A 80 -0.11 10.78 11.31
N LYS A 81 -1.24 10.20 11.69
CA LYS A 81 -1.30 8.96 12.45
C LYS A 81 -1.75 7.81 11.57
N LEU A 82 -1.13 6.66 11.76
CA LEU A 82 -1.46 5.44 11.02
C LEU A 82 -2.87 4.96 11.36
N VAL A 83 -3.72 4.82 10.33
CA VAL A 83 -5.07 4.29 10.48
C VAL A 83 -5.31 3.02 9.67
N GLY A 84 -4.43 2.69 8.74
CA GLY A 84 -4.58 1.48 7.96
C GLY A 84 -3.45 1.25 6.98
N LEU A 85 -3.56 0.15 6.25
CA LEU A 85 -2.65 -0.24 5.18
C LEU A 85 -3.49 -0.62 3.98
N ILE A 86 -3.26 0.02 2.84
CA ILE A 86 -3.99 -0.29 1.61
C ILE A 86 -3.09 -1.02 0.63
N SER A 87 -3.61 -2.07 -0.01
CA SER A 87 -2.91 -2.84 -1.03
C SER A 87 -3.28 -2.37 -2.42
N ILE A 88 -2.43 -2.71 -3.41
CA ILE A 88 -2.75 -2.43 -4.81
C ILE A 88 -4.05 -3.11 -5.24
N GLY A 89 -4.33 -4.31 -4.71
CA GLY A 89 -5.59 -5.01 -4.97
C GLY A 89 -6.79 -4.23 -4.49
N ASP A 90 -6.71 -3.63 -3.30
CA ASP A 90 -7.79 -2.80 -2.74
C ASP A 90 -8.05 -1.59 -3.61
N VAL A 91 -6.99 -0.93 -4.09
CA VAL A 91 -7.11 0.27 -4.94
C VAL A 91 -7.71 -0.08 -6.29
N VAL A 92 -7.26 -1.17 -6.90
CA VAL A 92 -7.78 -1.63 -8.20
C VAL A 92 -9.27 -1.98 -8.06
N ASN A 93 -9.66 -2.68 -7.01
CA ASN A 93 -11.07 -3.01 -6.75
C ASN A 93 -11.91 -1.75 -6.57
N ALA A 94 -11.42 -0.77 -5.84
CA ALA A 94 -12.11 0.51 -5.66
C ALA A 94 -12.30 1.23 -7.00
N ARG A 95 -11.28 1.27 -7.84
CA ARG A 95 -11.35 1.91 -9.16
C ARG A 95 -12.31 1.18 -10.09
N LEU A 96 -12.31 -0.14 -10.08
CA LEU A 96 -13.24 -0.95 -10.86
C LEU A 96 -14.69 -0.71 -10.42
N SER A 97 -14.94 -0.58 -9.13
CA SER A 97 -16.27 -0.25 -8.61
C SER A 97 -16.74 1.11 -9.08
N GLU A 98 -15.88 2.12 -9.07
CA GLU A 98 -16.20 3.47 -9.57
C GLU A 98 -16.56 3.42 -11.05
N MET A 99 -15.77 2.72 -11.86
CA MET A 99 -16.01 2.57 -13.31
C MET A 99 -17.34 1.87 -13.57
N SER A 100 -17.67 0.86 -12.79
CA SER A 100 -18.93 0.14 -12.91
C SER A 100 -20.12 1.06 -12.61
N MET A 101 -20.02 1.86 -11.58
CA MET A 101 -21.05 2.85 -11.21
C MET A 101 -21.23 3.90 -12.31
N GLU A 102 -20.14 4.41 -12.88
CA GLU A 102 -20.17 5.37 -13.99
C GLU A 102 -20.87 4.75 -15.22
N LYS A 103 -20.55 3.51 -15.53
CA LYS A 103 -21.16 2.79 -16.64
C LYS A 103 -22.67 2.62 -16.45
N GLU A 104 -23.09 2.22 -15.26
CA GLU A 104 -24.51 2.06 -14.94
C GLU A 104 -25.27 3.37 -15.05
N ALA A 105 -24.69 4.47 -14.57
CA ALA A 105 -25.28 5.80 -14.68
C ALA A 105 -25.47 6.20 -16.13
N LEU A 106 -24.47 5.98 -16.97
CA LEU A 106 -24.54 6.30 -18.41
C LEU A 106 -25.60 5.44 -19.12
N GLU A 107 -25.66 4.14 -18.82
CA GLU A 107 -26.67 3.26 -19.39
C GLU A 107 -28.08 3.69 -19.01
N GLY A 108 -28.28 4.11 -17.75
CA GLY A 108 -29.55 4.65 -17.30
C GLY A 108 -29.96 5.89 -18.07
N MET A 109 -29.04 6.80 -18.34
CA MET A 109 -29.28 8.01 -19.12
C MET A 109 -29.66 7.68 -20.57
N ILE A 110 -28.97 6.72 -21.17
CA ILE A 110 -29.20 6.30 -22.56
C ILE A 110 -30.59 5.66 -22.71
N LYS A 111 -31.05 4.97 -21.68
CA LYS A 111 -32.33 4.29 -21.68
C LYS A 111 -33.54 5.24 -21.49
N GLY A 112 -33.29 6.53 -21.43
CA GLY A 112 -34.36 7.52 -21.41
C GLY A 112 -34.98 7.81 -20.06
N PHE A 113 -34.24 7.64 -19.04
CA PHE A 113 -34.69 8.03 -17.69
C PHE A 113 -34.78 9.54 -17.55
#